data_a682f7c77f436b002d640cc2108a6c8b
#
_entry.id   a682f7c77f436b002d640cc2108a6c8b
#
_cell.length_a   1.000
_cell.length_b   1.000
_cell.length_c   1.000
_cell.angle_alpha   90.00
_cell.angle_beta   90.00
_cell.angle_gamma   90.00
#
_symmetry.space_group_name_H-M   'P 1'
#
loop_
_entity.id
_entity.type
_entity.pdbx_description
1 polymer ?
#
loop_
_entity_poly.entity_id
_entity_poly.type
_entity_poly.pdbx_seq_one_letter_code
_entity_poly.pdbx_strand_id
1 'polypeptide(L)'
;MAIRPGSVKQARAEAGLSLAQVARGDISRTAIYFVESGKAKPSMETLRLIAERTGRPLEFFLVESESVGTRYDLRMAEIERLVATGDNAAAAATGEEALGENLDPEKAARIRFMMSTAYLRLGQPMVARRLAAAARAFFEDVHDEFMTAECLGNQATAAYAMEDPAAIRLAEAALAICRSLNPVPQLTESRLLFVLGNVHMTNQDWEAAIDSYEQAIAVADVVQDLHRLSLLYSGLSAATQELGRFEQAGRFAQRALTIHETLHDRLSLARSENNLGVLLLRAGDPLAAKPHIERCIQLFEEAGAEAGKANAYLSLSEVALARHDIPEAERQANQGLELAKQLSEHATVADAHVWLAQVAIAKDEIDAVDAHFVAAFEAMAQQPARGRAARYHAMYAEILEARGDIVAANRHLKAALVASRPGVSDVLDTRAATA
;
A
#
# COMPACT_ATOMS: atom_id res chain seq x y z
N MET A 1 17.04 27.58 12.24
CA MET A 1 17.02 28.98 11.76
C MET A 1 18.34 29.64 12.15
N ALA A 2 18.99 30.27 11.16
CA ALA A 2 20.21 31.01 11.40
C ALA A 2 19.89 32.50 11.67
N ILE A 3 20.56 33.10 12.66
CA ILE A 3 20.39 34.52 12.98
C ILE A 3 21.42 35.30 12.22
N ARG A 4 21.02 36.42 11.65
CA ARG A 4 21.89 37.31 10.92
C ARG A 4 22.94 37.90 11.89
N PRO A 5 24.23 37.61 11.69
CA PRO A 5 25.28 38.09 12.59
C PRO A 5 25.21 39.61 12.81
N GLY A 6 25.26 40.05 14.05
CA GLY A 6 25.23 41.49 14.37
C GLY A 6 23.86 42.16 14.34
N SER A 7 22.79 41.50 13.84
CA SER A 7 21.44 42.09 13.71
C SER A 7 20.86 42.59 15.04
N VAL A 8 21.07 41.85 16.12
CA VAL A 8 20.59 42.24 17.47
C VAL A 8 21.29 43.49 17.96
N LYS A 9 22.61 43.56 17.80
CA LYS A 9 23.40 44.76 18.16
C LYS A 9 22.99 45.96 17.32
N GLN A 10 22.78 45.75 16.03
CA GLN A 10 22.35 46.78 15.09
C GLN A 10 20.97 47.35 15.44
N ALA A 11 19.97 46.46 15.64
CA ALA A 11 18.62 46.87 16.01
C ALA A 11 18.57 47.63 17.32
N ARG A 12 19.32 47.17 18.33
CA ARG A 12 19.41 47.86 19.62
C ARG A 12 20.06 49.24 19.51
N ALA A 13 21.16 49.36 18.74
CA ALA A 13 21.86 50.63 18.52
C ALA A 13 20.99 51.63 17.76
N GLU A 14 20.30 51.18 16.72
CA GLU A 14 19.38 52.02 15.93
C GLU A 14 18.16 52.47 16.74
N ALA A 15 17.69 51.66 17.68
CA ALA A 15 16.63 52.03 18.60
C ALA A 15 17.13 52.91 19.79
N GLY A 16 18.43 53.17 19.92
CA GLY A 16 19.01 53.97 20.98
C GLY A 16 18.92 53.30 22.39
N LEU A 17 18.75 51.98 22.42
CA LEU A 17 18.53 51.24 23.68
C LEU A 17 19.80 50.68 24.27
N SER A 18 19.90 50.74 25.61
CA SER A 18 20.93 50.03 26.37
C SER A 18 20.57 48.53 26.48
N LEU A 19 21.56 47.69 26.76
CA LEU A 19 21.34 46.27 27.04
C LEU A 19 20.30 46.03 28.17
N ALA A 20 20.28 46.92 29.18
CA ALA A 20 19.31 46.85 30.27
C ALA A 20 17.88 47.18 29.82
N GLN A 21 17.72 48.10 28.90
CA GLN A 21 16.39 48.44 28.33
C GLN A 21 15.85 47.36 27.41
N VAL A 22 16.71 46.63 26.68
CA VAL A 22 16.29 45.48 25.89
C VAL A 22 16.02 44.28 26.81
N ALA A 23 16.75 44.15 27.92
CA ALA A 23 16.57 43.03 28.86
C ALA A 23 15.24 43.07 29.63
N ARG A 24 14.83 44.24 30.14
CA ARG A 24 13.58 44.51 30.91
C ARG A 24 13.21 43.47 31.99
N GLY A 25 14.17 42.67 32.44
CA GLY A 25 13.94 41.64 33.46
C GLY A 25 13.56 40.24 32.93
N ASP A 26 13.03 40.11 31.70
CA ASP A 26 12.63 38.82 31.10
C ASP A 26 13.84 38.10 30.49
N ILE A 27 14.86 38.85 30.08
CA ILE A 27 16.11 38.34 29.52
C ILE A 27 17.26 38.92 30.33
N SER A 28 18.28 38.12 30.62
CA SER A 28 19.46 38.69 31.31
C SER A 28 20.29 39.56 30.36
N ARG A 29 20.89 40.65 30.88
CA ARG A 29 21.79 41.50 30.08
C ARG A 29 22.95 40.69 29.48
N THR A 30 23.44 39.70 30.23
CA THR A 30 24.52 38.82 29.82
C THR A 30 24.08 37.95 28.63
N ALA A 31 22.83 37.45 28.63
CA ALA A 31 22.29 36.67 27.51
C ALA A 31 22.21 37.50 26.23
N ILE A 32 21.71 38.75 26.30
CA ILE A 32 21.67 39.64 25.14
C ILE A 32 23.10 39.94 24.64
N TYR A 33 24.04 40.21 25.52
CA TYR A 33 25.43 40.42 25.13
C TYR A 33 26.05 39.20 24.43
N PHE A 34 25.77 37.99 24.91
CA PHE A 34 26.25 36.77 24.23
C PHE A 34 25.58 36.55 22.87
N VAL A 35 24.34 36.91 22.72
CA VAL A 35 23.66 36.92 21.39
C VAL A 35 24.27 37.93 20.45
N GLU A 36 24.50 39.17 20.94
CA GLU A 36 25.14 40.24 20.12
C GLU A 36 26.58 39.92 19.72
N SER A 37 27.30 39.20 20.56
CA SER A 37 28.67 38.75 20.32
C SER A 37 28.77 37.41 19.57
N GLY A 38 27.65 36.81 19.21
CA GLY A 38 27.62 35.52 18.54
C GLY A 38 27.99 34.29 19.38
N LYS A 39 28.15 34.50 20.69
CA LYS A 39 28.54 33.44 21.64
C LYS A 39 27.37 32.56 22.11
N ALA A 40 26.13 33.00 21.87
CA ALA A 40 24.92 32.23 22.17
C ALA A 40 23.89 32.45 21.07
N LYS A 41 23.08 31.41 20.82
CA LYS A 41 21.90 31.51 19.95
C LYS A 41 20.67 31.74 20.83
N PRO A 42 19.86 32.82 20.61
CA PRO A 42 18.64 33.04 21.37
C PRO A 42 17.57 32.02 20.96
N SER A 43 16.64 31.75 21.87
CA SER A 43 15.39 31.06 21.53
C SER A 43 14.52 31.96 20.65
N MET A 44 13.54 31.39 19.94
CA MET A 44 12.59 32.16 19.15
C MET A 44 11.77 33.13 19.99
N GLU A 45 11.47 32.76 21.23
CA GLU A 45 10.79 33.61 22.19
C GLU A 45 11.65 34.80 22.59
N THR A 46 12.93 34.57 22.91
CA THR A 46 13.92 35.62 23.19
C THR A 46 14.06 36.56 21.98
N LEU A 47 14.09 36.04 20.75
CA LEU A 47 14.23 36.85 19.55
C LEU A 47 12.98 37.70 19.30
N ARG A 48 11.77 37.18 19.57
CA ARG A 48 10.52 37.94 19.49
C ARG A 48 10.49 39.11 20.47
N LEU A 49 10.91 38.89 21.71
CA LEU A 49 11.00 39.94 22.72
C LEU A 49 12.01 41.05 22.32
N ILE A 50 13.14 40.67 21.72
CA ILE A 50 14.13 41.62 21.21
C ILE A 50 13.53 42.39 20.04
N ALA A 51 12.84 41.73 19.11
CA ALA A 51 12.20 42.35 17.95
C ALA A 51 11.15 43.40 18.39
N GLU A 52 10.26 43.02 19.27
CA GLU A 52 9.22 43.91 19.86
C GLU A 52 9.86 45.14 20.53
N ARG A 53 10.91 44.93 21.33
CA ARG A 53 11.55 46.02 22.11
C ARG A 53 12.38 46.96 21.25
N THR A 54 12.91 46.46 20.16
CA THR A 54 13.71 47.28 19.22
C THR A 54 12.88 47.87 18.08
N GLY A 55 11.57 47.52 18.00
CA GLY A 55 10.66 47.99 16.94
C GLY A 55 11.02 47.46 15.55
N ARG A 56 11.77 46.34 15.48
CA ARG A 56 12.13 45.72 14.23
C ARG A 56 11.31 44.48 14.00
N PRO A 57 10.90 44.17 12.76
CA PRO A 57 10.22 42.91 12.47
C PRO A 57 11.16 41.72 12.69
N LEU A 58 10.61 40.53 13.01
CA LEU A 58 11.38 39.33 13.35
C LEU A 58 12.33 38.93 12.22
N GLU A 59 11.90 39.15 10.97
CA GLU A 59 12.66 38.86 9.74
C GLU A 59 13.97 39.63 9.66
N PHE A 60 14.04 40.81 10.31
CA PHE A 60 15.29 41.62 10.36
C PHE A 60 16.43 40.86 11.05
N PHE A 61 16.12 40.03 12.01
CA PHE A 61 17.08 39.24 12.80
C PHE A 61 17.45 37.91 12.19
N LEU A 62 16.64 37.45 11.26
CA LEU A 62 16.86 36.17 10.60
C LEU A 62 17.72 36.37 9.34
N VAL A 63 18.55 35.39 9.06
CA VAL A 63 19.21 35.37 7.75
C VAL A 63 18.10 35.15 6.72
N GLU A 64 17.86 36.08 5.84
CA GLU A 64 17.17 35.82 4.59
C GLU A 64 18.02 34.85 3.77
N SER A 65 18.01 33.60 4.20
CA SER A 65 18.35 32.53 3.30
C SER A 65 17.05 32.13 2.58
N GLU A 66 16.57 32.94 1.67
CA GLU A 66 15.96 32.43 0.46
C GLU A 66 17.06 31.66 -0.30
N SER A 67 17.74 30.79 0.39
CA SER A 67 18.56 29.80 -0.26
C SER A 67 17.59 28.74 -0.81
N VAL A 68 17.85 28.28 -1.99
CA VAL A 68 17.25 27.10 -2.62
C VAL A 68 17.03 25.97 -1.60
N GLY A 69 17.83 25.89 -0.53
CA GLY A 69 17.70 25.00 0.61
C GLY A 69 16.40 25.15 1.41
N THR A 70 16.04 26.37 1.82
CA THR A 70 14.84 26.59 2.68
C THR A 70 13.55 26.28 1.91
N ARG A 71 13.50 26.63 0.62
CA ARG A 71 12.36 26.34 -0.26
C ARG A 71 12.24 24.83 -0.50
N TYR A 72 13.36 24.14 -0.69
CA TYR A 72 13.41 22.68 -0.78
C TYR A 72 12.92 22.02 0.51
N ASP A 73 13.41 22.46 1.67
CA ASP A 73 13.03 21.89 2.97
C ASP A 73 11.52 22.02 3.22
N LEU A 74 10.92 23.14 2.84
CA LEU A 74 9.47 23.35 2.93
C LEU A 74 8.70 22.44 1.97
N ARG A 75 9.18 22.26 0.73
CA ARG A 75 8.57 21.35 -0.24
C ARG A 75 8.71 19.88 0.17
N MET A 76 9.87 19.49 0.69
CA MET A 76 10.06 18.14 1.24
C MET A 76 9.09 17.87 2.38
N ALA A 77 8.99 18.78 3.35
CA ALA A 77 8.05 18.65 4.46
C ALA A 77 6.59 18.59 3.96
N GLU A 78 6.25 19.33 2.92
CA GLU A 78 4.92 19.28 2.32
C GLU A 78 4.67 17.94 1.60
N ILE A 79 5.62 17.42 0.82
CA ILE A 79 5.51 16.10 0.20
C ILE A 79 5.37 15.02 1.27
N GLU A 80 6.18 15.07 2.34
CA GLU A 80 6.10 14.15 3.48
C GLU A 80 4.72 14.18 4.13
N ARG A 81 4.20 15.37 4.39
CA ARG A 81 2.86 15.56 4.96
C ARG A 81 1.78 14.97 4.04
N LEU A 82 1.83 15.27 2.74
CA LEU A 82 0.85 14.78 1.76
C LEU A 82 0.87 13.25 1.64
N VAL A 83 2.07 12.64 1.61
CA VAL A 83 2.22 11.18 1.65
C VAL A 83 1.67 10.60 2.96
N ALA A 84 1.95 11.25 4.10
CA ALA A 84 1.48 10.79 5.40
C ALA A 84 -0.05 10.90 5.54
N THR A 85 -0.66 11.95 4.99
CA THR A 85 -2.13 12.16 5.01
C THR A 85 -2.86 11.37 3.92
N GLY A 86 -2.14 10.69 3.02
CA GLY A 86 -2.74 9.90 1.94
C GLY A 86 -3.11 10.69 0.68
N ASP A 87 -2.82 11.99 0.61
CA ASP A 87 -3.01 12.80 -0.59
C ASP A 87 -1.85 12.57 -1.58
N ASN A 88 -1.81 11.34 -2.09
CA ASN A 88 -0.72 10.88 -2.94
C ASN A 88 -0.68 11.59 -4.31
N ALA A 89 -1.84 12.06 -4.80
CA ALA A 89 -1.91 12.80 -6.06
C ALA A 89 -1.25 14.19 -5.91
N ALA A 90 -1.56 14.91 -4.84
CA ALA A 90 -0.91 16.18 -4.54
C ALA A 90 0.59 15.99 -4.23
N ALA A 91 0.97 14.93 -3.51
CA ALA A 91 2.37 14.61 -3.25
C ALA A 91 3.17 14.39 -4.56
N ALA A 92 2.60 13.65 -5.52
CA ALA A 92 3.23 13.42 -6.82
C ALA A 92 3.37 14.74 -7.60
N ALA A 93 2.32 15.55 -7.70
CA ALA A 93 2.34 16.84 -8.39
C ALA A 93 3.37 17.82 -7.80
N THR A 94 3.38 17.95 -6.45
CA THR A 94 4.37 18.79 -5.75
C THR A 94 5.80 18.29 -5.99
N GLY A 95 6.00 16.98 -6.05
CA GLY A 95 7.29 16.37 -6.36
C GLY A 95 7.74 16.64 -7.79
N GLU A 96 6.83 16.58 -8.78
CA GLU A 96 7.12 16.89 -10.19
C GLU A 96 7.53 18.36 -10.36
N GLU A 97 6.80 19.28 -9.73
CA GLU A 97 7.16 20.70 -9.72
C GLU A 97 8.55 20.92 -9.12
N ALA A 98 8.84 20.27 -7.99
CA ALA A 98 10.13 20.39 -7.33
C ALA A 98 11.29 19.85 -8.19
N LEU A 99 11.09 18.72 -8.89
CA LEU A 99 12.10 18.16 -9.81
C LEU A 99 12.31 19.01 -11.06
N GLY A 100 11.38 19.90 -11.40
CA GLY A 100 11.52 20.89 -12.47
C GLY A 100 12.50 22.04 -12.12
N GLU A 101 12.86 22.18 -10.84
CA GLU A 101 13.84 23.16 -10.36
C GLU A 101 15.27 22.60 -10.47
N ASN A 102 16.27 23.51 -10.44
CA ASN A 102 17.68 23.09 -10.43
C ASN A 102 18.11 22.66 -9.02
N LEU A 103 17.79 21.41 -8.67
CA LEU A 103 18.14 20.80 -7.38
C LEU A 103 19.51 20.11 -7.46
N ASP A 104 20.18 20.02 -6.30
CA ASP A 104 21.33 19.15 -6.17
C ASP A 104 20.91 17.67 -6.30
N PRO A 105 21.82 16.77 -6.70
CA PRO A 105 21.50 15.37 -6.97
C PRO A 105 20.89 14.62 -5.77
N GLU A 106 21.33 14.91 -4.54
CA GLU A 106 20.80 14.28 -3.32
C GLU A 106 19.32 14.65 -3.11
N LYS A 107 19.01 15.94 -3.20
CA LYS A 107 17.64 16.43 -3.04
C LYS A 107 16.71 15.86 -4.10
N ALA A 108 17.17 15.81 -5.33
CA ALA A 108 16.41 15.19 -6.42
C ALA A 108 16.19 13.68 -6.18
N ALA A 109 17.18 12.96 -5.65
CA ALA A 109 17.04 11.54 -5.31
C ALA A 109 16.02 11.31 -4.17
N ARG A 110 16.05 12.13 -3.12
CA ARG A 110 15.08 12.07 -2.01
C ARG A 110 13.66 12.32 -2.48
N ILE A 111 13.44 13.34 -3.32
CA ILE A 111 12.11 13.61 -3.91
C ILE A 111 11.65 12.43 -4.76
N ARG A 112 12.49 11.86 -5.63
CA ARG A 112 12.15 10.69 -6.44
C ARG A 112 11.74 9.50 -5.59
N PHE A 113 12.44 9.27 -4.47
CA PHE A 113 12.07 8.21 -3.53
C PHE A 113 10.66 8.43 -2.96
N MET A 114 10.36 9.64 -2.48
CA MET A 114 9.05 9.96 -1.92
C MET A 114 7.93 9.88 -2.97
N MET A 115 8.18 10.40 -4.17
CA MET A 115 7.25 10.24 -5.29
C MET A 115 7.02 8.77 -5.64
N SER A 116 8.05 7.93 -5.56
CA SER A 116 7.89 6.49 -5.80
C SER A 116 6.89 5.87 -4.81
N THR A 117 6.93 6.28 -3.55
CA THR A 117 5.97 5.86 -2.52
C THR A 117 4.56 6.35 -2.83
N ALA A 118 4.41 7.61 -3.26
CA ALA A 118 3.11 8.17 -3.66
C ALA A 118 2.52 7.42 -4.87
N TYR A 119 3.32 7.16 -5.90
CA TYR A 119 2.88 6.44 -7.08
C TYR A 119 2.54 4.95 -6.82
N LEU A 120 3.21 4.30 -5.86
CA LEU A 120 2.79 2.96 -5.39
C LEU A 120 1.36 3.00 -4.84
N ARG A 121 1.05 3.99 -4.01
CA ARG A 121 -0.29 4.16 -3.42
C ARG A 121 -1.35 4.60 -4.42
N LEU A 122 -0.95 5.25 -5.52
CA LEU A 122 -1.82 5.61 -6.65
C LEU A 122 -2.05 4.42 -7.62
N GLY A 123 -1.48 3.24 -7.35
CA GLY A 123 -1.61 2.09 -8.24
C GLY A 123 -0.85 2.25 -9.57
N GLN A 124 0.22 3.05 -9.60
CA GLN A 124 1.06 3.29 -10.78
C GLN A 124 2.47 2.69 -10.60
N PRO A 125 2.60 1.34 -10.51
CA PRO A 125 3.84 0.68 -10.16
C PRO A 125 4.97 0.88 -11.17
N MET A 126 4.67 1.04 -12.46
CA MET A 126 5.67 1.32 -13.50
C MET A 126 6.43 2.63 -13.23
N VAL A 127 5.68 3.70 -12.91
CA VAL A 127 6.25 5.02 -12.59
C VAL A 127 7.04 4.95 -11.29
N ALA A 128 6.46 4.33 -10.27
CA ALA A 128 7.09 4.14 -8.97
C ALA A 128 8.44 3.41 -9.09
N ARG A 129 8.49 2.29 -9.83
CA ARG A 129 9.71 1.51 -10.06
C ARG A 129 10.81 2.34 -10.71
N ARG A 130 10.46 3.12 -11.74
CA ARG A 130 11.43 3.98 -12.44
C ARG A 130 12.00 5.06 -11.52
N LEU A 131 11.15 5.72 -10.71
CA LEU A 131 11.58 6.75 -9.77
C LEU A 131 12.46 6.16 -8.66
N ALA A 132 12.06 5.02 -8.08
CA ALA A 132 12.85 4.32 -7.08
C ALA A 132 14.21 3.85 -7.63
N ALA A 133 14.27 3.39 -8.89
CA ALA A 133 15.53 3.00 -9.53
C ALA A 133 16.47 4.21 -9.73
N ALA A 134 15.93 5.35 -10.16
CA ALA A 134 16.71 6.57 -10.32
C ALA A 134 17.23 7.13 -8.98
N ALA A 135 16.44 7.03 -7.90
CA ALA A 135 16.87 7.39 -6.56
C ALA A 135 17.94 6.43 -6.04
N ARG A 136 17.74 5.11 -6.22
CA ARG A 136 18.69 4.08 -5.80
C ARG A 136 20.07 4.30 -6.41
N ALA A 137 20.16 4.57 -7.70
CA ALA A 137 21.44 4.78 -8.39
C ALA A 137 22.29 5.88 -7.73
N PHE A 138 21.66 6.95 -7.25
CA PHE A 138 22.35 8.01 -6.49
C PHE A 138 22.81 7.51 -5.12
N PHE A 139 21.92 6.84 -4.36
CA PHE A 139 22.24 6.40 -2.99
C PHE A 139 23.30 5.28 -2.96
N GLU A 140 23.34 4.41 -3.98
CA GLU A 140 24.43 3.45 -4.16
C GLU A 140 25.78 4.14 -4.41
N ASP A 141 25.80 5.20 -5.23
CA ASP A 141 27.02 5.95 -5.55
C ASP A 141 27.59 6.67 -4.31
N VAL A 142 26.73 7.21 -3.45
CA VAL A 142 27.15 7.87 -2.21
C VAL A 142 27.24 6.93 -1.01
N HIS A 143 27.05 5.62 -1.20
CA HIS A 143 27.10 4.58 -0.16
C HIS A 143 26.09 4.81 1.00
N ASP A 144 24.93 5.39 0.72
CA ASP A 144 23.81 5.44 1.67
C ASP A 144 23.03 4.12 1.62
N GLU A 145 23.50 3.15 2.40
CA GLU A 145 22.92 1.79 2.44
C GLU A 145 21.46 1.80 2.93
N PHE A 146 21.11 2.71 3.87
CA PHE A 146 19.74 2.81 4.35
C PHE A 146 18.77 3.23 3.23
N MET A 147 19.08 4.31 2.52
CA MET A 147 18.25 4.77 1.42
C MET A 147 18.27 3.80 0.23
N THR A 148 19.36 3.07 0.04
CA THR A 148 19.45 2.00 -0.97
C THR A 148 18.47 0.87 -0.65
N ALA A 149 18.39 0.41 0.61
CA ALA A 149 17.42 -0.60 1.05
C ALA A 149 15.97 -0.10 0.89
N GLU A 150 15.69 1.15 1.25
CA GLU A 150 14.38 1.78 1.07
C GLU A 150 13.95 1.84 -0.41
N CYS A 151 14.84 2.24 -1.30
CA CYS A 151 14.59 2.28 -2.74
C CYS A 151 14.36 0.88 -3.33
N LEU A 152 15.15 -0.12 -2.92
CA LEU A 152 14.95 -1.52 -3.30
C LEU A 152 13.60 -2.04 -2.80
N GLY A 153 13.18 -1.68 -1.60
CA GLY A 153 11.87 -2.03 -1.05
C GLY A 153 10.72 -1.47 -1.89
N ASN A 154 10.81 -0.22 -2.34
CA ASN A 154 9.82 0.36 -3.25
C ASN A 154 9.84 -0.31 -4.63
N GLN A 155 11.01 -0.67 -5.15
CA GLN A 155 11.12 -1.45 -6.39
C GLN A 155 10.52 -2.85 -6.26
N ALA A 156 10.73 -3.52 -5.11
CA ALA A 156 10.12 -4.82 -4.82
C ALA A 156 8.60 -4.73 -4.75
N THR A 157 8.07 -3.70 -4.07
CA THR A 157 6.63 -3.45 -4.01
C THR A 157 6.04 -3.17 -5.38
N ALA A 158 6.74 -2.39 -6.21
CA ALA A 158 6.31 -2.12 -7.58
C ALA A 158 6.33 -3.39 -8.45
N ALA A 159 7.39 -4.19 -8.33
CA ALA A 159 7.53 -5.47 -9.04
C ALA A 159 6.43 -6.46 -8.61
N TYR A 160 6.15 -6.54 -7.31
CA TYR A 160 5.03 -7.34 -6.79
C TYR A 160 3.68 -6.90 -7.41
N ALA A 161 3.40 -5.60 -7.43
CA ALA A 161 2.15 -5.08 -8.01
C ALA A 161 2.02 -5.32 -9.53
N MET A 162 3.14 -5.57 -10.22
CA MET A 162 3.20 -5.92 -11.65
C MET A 162 3.28 -7.43 -11.90
N GLU A 163 3.22 -8.25 -10.84
CA GLU A 163 3.48 -9.70 -10.91
C GLU A 163 4.82 -10.05 -11.59
N ASP A 164 5.84 -9.19 -11.42
CA ASP A 164 7.18 -9.39 -11.97
C ASP A 164 7.98 -10.37 -11.10
N PRO A 165 8.51 -11.47 -11.65
CA PRO A 165 9.32 -12.44 -10.90
C PRO A 165 10.56 -11.84 -10.20
N ALA A 166 10.99 -10.64 -10.60
CA ALA A 166 12.08 -9.95 -9.93
C ALA A 166 11.73 -9.48 -8.50
N ALA A 167 10.45 -9.46 -8.12
CA ALA A 167 9.99 -8.96 -6.84
C ALA A 167 10.67 -9.64 -5.65
N ILE A 168 10.80 -10.98 -5.68
CA ILE A 168 11.45 -11.74 -4.59
C ILE A 168 12.91 -11.33 -4.42
N ARG A 169 13.69 -11.29 -5.50
CA ARG A 169 15.12 -10.94 -5.44
C ARG A 169 15.35 -9.51 -4.95
N LEU A 170 14.46 -8.58 -5.34
CA LEU A 170 14.52 -7.18 -4.89
C LEU A 170 14.19 -7.06 -3.41
N ALA A 171 13.17 -7.79 -2.92
CA ALA A 171 12.79 -7.79 -1.51
C ALA A 171 13.89 -8.42 -0.62
N GLU A 172 14.44 -9.57 -1.03
CA GLU A 172 15.55 -10.22 -0.33
C GLU A 172 16.81 -9.35 -0.27
N ALA A 173 17.18 -8.71 -1.38
CA ALA A 173 18.31 -7.79 -1.43
C ALA A 173 18.11 -6.58 -0.51
N ALA A 174 16.91 -5.98 -0.52
CA ALA A 174 16.55 -4.89 0.38
C ALA A 174 16.66 -5.32 1.85
N LEU A 175 16.13 -6.49 2.19
CA LEU A 175 16.15 -7.03 3.56
C LEU A 175 17.58 -7.35 4.02
N ALA A 176 18.42 -7.91 3.14
CA ALA A 176 19.81 -8.20 3.44
C ALA A 176 20.60 -6.93 3.79
N ILE A 177 20.46 -5.87 2.99
CA ILE A 177 21.09 -4.57 3.26
C ILE A 177 20.52 -3.98 4.56
N CYS A 178 19.20 -3.99 4.76
CA CYS A 178 18.58 -3.47 5.98
C CYS A 178 19.13 -4.15 7.23
N ARG A 179 19.30 -5.47 7.21
CA ARG A 179 19.84 -6.25 8.35
C ARG A 179 21.34 -6.09 8.57
N SER A 180 22.10 -5.59 7.60
CA SER A 180 23.52 -5.27 7.77
C SER A 180 23.76 -3.95 8.51
N LEU A 181 22.73 -3.08 8.59
CA LEU A 181 22.83 -1.80 9.26
C LEU A 181 22.89 -1.95 10.80
N ASN A 182 23.56 -1.03 11.46
CA ASN A 182 23.67 -1.04 12.92
C ASN A 182 23.42 0.38 13.49
N PRO A 183 22.29 0.60 14.20
CA PRO A 183 21.23 -0.38 14.51
C PRO A 183 20.37 -0.74 13.29
N VAL A 184 19.81 -1.95 13.32
CA VAL A 184 18.85 -2.37 12.26
C VAL A 184 17.60 -1.48 12.34
N PRO A 185 17.17 -0.84 11.24
CA PRO A 185 15.98 0.00 11.22
C PRO A 185 14.70 -0.86 11.21
N GLN A 186 14.18 -1.13 12.40
CA GLN A 186 13.07 -2.06 12.63
C GLN A 186 11.81 -1.76 11.80
N LEU A 187 11.47 -0.47 11.62
CA LEU A 187 10.31 -0.10 10.81
C LEU A 187 10.49 -0.52 9.34
N THR A 188 11.68 -0.31 8.81
CA THR A 188 12.06 -0.73 7.45
C THR A 188 12.08 -2.25 7.34
N GLU A 189 12.69 -2.94 8.29
CA GLU A 189 12.74 -4.40 8.33
C GLU A 189 11.33 -5.02 8.32
N SER A 190 10.45 -4.57 9.22
CA SER A 190 9.07 -5.05 9.26
C SER A 190 8.32 -4.80 7.95
N ARG A 191 8.54 -3.64 7.30
CA ARG A 191 7.95 -3.32 6.01
C ARG A 191 8.46 -4.22 4.89
N LEU A 192 9.75 -4.49 4.85
CA LEU A 192 10.36 -5.37 3.84
C LEU A 192 9.92 -6.82 4.00
N LEU A 193 9.83 -7.31 5.24
CA LEU A 193 9.29 -8.63 5.56
C LEU A 193 7.82 -8.77 5.14
N PHE A 194 7.00 -7.73 5.32
CA PHE A 194 5.63 -7.70 4.82
C PHE A 194 5.58 -7.80 3.28
N VAL A 195 6.43 -7.05 2.58
CA VAL A 195 6.52 -7.13 1.11
C VAL A 195 6.96 -8.53 0.67
N LEU A 196 7.94 -9.12 1.35
CA LEU A 196 8.41 -10.47 1.06
C LEU A 196 7.31 -11.51 1.27
N GLY A 197 6.55 -11.41 2.36
CA GLY A 197 5.38 -12.25 2.62
C GLY A 197 4.34 -12.16 1.49
N ASN A 198 4.02 -10.93 1.02
CA ASN A 198 3.11 -10.74 -0.11
C ASN A 198 3.64 -11.36 -1.42
N VAL A 199 4.95 -11.28 -1.67
CA VAL A 199 5.58 -11.93 -2.83
C VAL A 199 5.47 -13.45 -2.75
N HIS A 200 5.72 -14.04 -1.57
CA HIS A 200 5.53 -15.47 -1.34
C HIS A 200 4.07 -15.89 -1.54
N MET A 201 3.09 -15.08 -1.08
CA MET A 201 1.67 -15.31 -1.35
C MET A 201 1.37 -15.40 -2.86
N THR A 202 1.91 -14.49 -3.65
CA THR A 202 1.72 -14.49 -5.12
C THR A 202 2.34 -15.72 -5.77
N ASN A 203 3.46 -16.20 -5.23
CA ASN A 203 4.15 -17.40 -5.70
C ASN A 203 3.55 -18.71 -5.15
N GLN A 204 2.47 -18.62 -4.35
CA GLN A 204 1.81 -19.75 -3.70
C GLN A 204 2.74 -20.52 -2.71
N ASP A 205 3.75 -19.84 -2.21
CA ASP A 205 4.65 -20.36 -1.17
C ASP A 205 4.13 -19.92 0.22
N TRP A 206 3.05 -20.61 0.64
CA TRP A 206 2.26 -20.20 1.79
C TRP A 206 3.05 -20.30 3.11
N GLU A 207 3.91 -21.30 3.25
CA GLU A 207 4.73 -21.46 4.47
C GLU A 207 5.79 -20.34 4.56
N ALA A 208 6.45 -20.00 3.46
CA ALA A 208 7.41 -18.88 3.44
C ALA A 208 6.73 -17.52 3.65
N ALA A 209 5.47 -17.37 3.17
CA ALA A 209 4.67 -16.19 3.46
C ALA A 209 4.37 -16.07 4.95
N ILE A 210 3.95 -17.16 5.61
CA ILE A 210 3.68 -17.21 7.05
C ILE A 210 4.94 -16.83 7.84
N ASP A 211 6.09 -17.45 7.53
CA ASP A 211 7.36 -17.17 8.20
C ASP A 211 7.75 -15.68 8.07
N SER A 212 7.60 -15.11 6.88
CA SER A 212 7.88 -13.69 6.64
C SER A 212 6.97 -12.77 7.44
N TYR A 213 5.67 -13.07 7.51
CA TYR A 213 4.72 -12.27 8.30
C TYR A 213 4.94 -12.41 9.81
N GLU A 214 5.27 -13.61 10.31
CA GLU A 214 5.58 -13.83 11.73
C GLU A 214 6.84 -13.07 12.15
N GLN A 215 7.90 -13.10 11.34
CA GLN A 215 9.09 -12.29 11.56
C GLN A 215 8.74 -10.79 11.56
N ALA A 216 7.90 -10.33 10.60
CA ALA A 216 7.48 -8.94 10.55
C ALA A 216 6.70 -8.50 11.79
N ILE A 217 5.86 -9.38 12.36
CA ILE A 217 5.12 -9.11 13.60
C ILE A 217 6.09 -8.99 14.78
N ALA A 218 7.06 -9.89 14.91
CA ALA A 218 8.03 -9.84 15.98
C ALA A 218 8.82 -8.52 16.02
N VAL A 219 9.10 -7.95 14.84
CA VAL A 219 9.72 -6.62 14.71
C VAL A 219 8.72 -5.49 14.95
N ALA A 220 7.49 -5.60 14.41
CA ALA A 220 6.46 -4.56 14.51
C ALA A 220 5.92 -4.39 15.94
N ASP A 221 5.92 -5.45 16.73
CA ASP A 221 5.50 -5.40 18.15
C ASP A 221 6.39 -4.46 18.97
N VAL A 222 7.67 -4.36 18.65
CA VAL A 222 8.61 -3.41 19.26
C VAL A 222 8.28 -1.96 18.88
N VAL A 223 7.78 -1.74 17.66
CA VAL A 223 7.46 -0.40 17.11
C VAL A 223 6.04 0.06 17.47
N GLN A 224 5.15 -0.85 17.91
CA GLN A 224 3.73 -0.60 18.23
C GLN A 224 2.93 0.02 17.07
N ASP A 225 3.23 -0.35 15.83
CA ASP A 225 2.51 0.08 14.63
C ASP A 225 1.25 -0.80 14.42
N LEU A 226 0.14 -0.38 15.02
CA LEU A 226 -1.13 -1.11 14.95
C LEU A 226 -1.64 -1.26 13.52
N HIS A 227 -1.46 -0.25 12.66
CA HIS A 227 -1.90 -0.36 11.27
C HIS A 227 -1.12 -1.46 10.53
N ARG A 228 0.18 -1.52 10.73
CA ARG A 228 1.02 -2.58 10.15
C ARG A 228 0.66 -3.95 10.70
N LEU A 229 0.45 -4.06 12.02
CA LEU A 229 0.04 -5.31 12.66
C LEU A 229 -1.27 -5.84 12.08
N SER A 230 -2.25 -4.98 11.80
CA SER A 230 -3.51 -5.42 11.18
C SER A 230 -3.30 -5.99 9.78
N LEU A 231 -2.43 -5.38 8.96
CA LEU A 231 -2.08 -5.89 7.63
C LEU A 231 -1.37 -7.25 7.72
N LEU A 232 -0.44 -7.39 8.67
CA LEU A 232 0.30 -8.64 8.90
C LEU A 232 -0.64 -9.78 9.34
N TYR A 233 -1.55 -9.52 10.28
CA TYR A 233 -2.55 -10.51 10.68
C TYR A 233 -3.51 -10.87 9.55
N SER A 234 -3.86 -9.92 8.69
CA SER A 234 -4.66 -10.20 7.49
C SER A 234 -3.91 -11.10 6.50
N GLY A 235 -2.60 -10.84 6.29
CA GLY A 235 -1.73 -11.68 5.47
C GLY A 235 -1.59 -13.10 6.04
N LEU A 236 -1.36 -13.24 7.35
CA LEU A 236 -1.32 -14.54 8.04
C LEU A 236 -2.64 -15.30 7.93
N SER A 237 -3.77 -14.62 8.07
CA SER A 237 -5.08 -15.23 7.90
C SER A 237 -5.24 -15.80 6.48
N ALA A 238 -4.88 -15.02 5.46
CA ALA A 238 -4.94 -15.47 4.08
C ALA A 238 -4.02 -16.68 3.81
N ALA A 239 -2.73 -16.59 4.22
CA ALA A 239 -1.77 -17.68 4.01
C ALA A 239 -2.17 -18.99 4.73
N THR A 240 -2.62 -18.90 5.97
CA THR A 240 -3.07 -20.08 6.75
C THR A 240 -4.36 -20.66 6.19
N GLN A 241 -5.25 -19.83 5.61
CA GLN A 241 -6.45 -20.29 4.91
C GLN A 241 -6.12 -21.12 3.67
N GLU A 242 -5.15 -20.70 2.86
CA GLU A 242 -4.72 -21.44 1.66
C GLU A 242 -4.11 -22.82 2.02
N LEU A 243 -3.55 -22.96 3.22
CA LEU A 243 -3.11 -24.25 3.78
C LEU A 243 -4.25 -25.09 4.40
N GLY A 244 -5.50 -24.62 4.36
CA GLY A 244 -6.63 -25.29 4.99
C GLY A 244 -6.66 -25.21 6.52
N ARG A 245 -5.80 -24.38 7.14
CA ARG A 245 -5.72 -24.20 8.60
C ARG A 245 -6.77 -23.19 9.10
N PHE A 246 -8.05 -23.46 8.83
CA PHE A 246 -9.15 -22.50 9.00
C PHE A 246 -9.29 -21.93 10.41
N GLU A 247 -9.10 -22.75 11.44
CA GLU A 247 -9.19 -22.30 12.84
C GLU A 247 -8.08 -21.28 13.18
N GLN A 248 -6.86 -21.52 12.69
CA GLN A 248 -5.74 -20.60 12.88
C GLN A 248 -5.95 -19.30 12.08
N ALA A 249 -6.42 -19.42 10.84
CA ALA A 249 -6.78 -18.29 10.00
C ALA A 249 -7.84 -17.40 10.67
N GLY A 250 -8.88 -18.00 11.27
CA GLY A 250 -9.92 -17.30 12.02
C GLY A 250 -9.37 -16.50 13.20
N ARG A 251 -8.42 -17.06 13.95
CA ARG A 251 -7.76 -16.32 15.04
C ARG A 251 -6.99 -15.11 14.56
N PHE A 252 -6.29 -15.20 13.42
CA PHE A 252 -5.59 -14.07 12.83
C PHE A 252 -6.56 -13.02 12.26
N ALA A 253 -7.62 -13.45 11.56
CA ALA A 253 -8.66 -12.54 11.07
C ALA A 253 -9.30 -11.74 12.21
N GLN A 254 -9.61 -12.39 13.33
CA GLN A 254 -10.18 -11.73 14.50
C GLN A 254 -9.22 -10.69 15.11
N ARG A 255 -7.91 -10.97 15.14
CA ARG A 255 -6.92 -10.00 15.62
C ARG A 255 -6.86 -8.77 14.72
N ALA A 256 -6.85 -8.96 13.39
CA ALA A 256 -6.88 -7.86 12.44
C ALA A 256 -8.14 -6.99 12.62
N LEU A 257 -9.30 -7.63 12.77
CA LEU A 257 -10.59 -6.98 12.99
C LEU A 257 -10.57 -6.12 14.26
N THR A 258 -10.14 -6.67 15.40
CA THR A 258 -10.04 -5.94 16.66
C THR A 258 -9.13 -4.70 16.56
N ILE A 259 -8.04 -4.80 15.80
CA ILE A 259 -7.15 -3.63 15.58
C ILE A 259 -7.87 -2.58 14.74
N HIS A 260 -8.57 -2.95 13.65
CA HIS A 260 -9.30 -2.00 12.82
C HIS A 260 -10.45 -1.31 13.58
N GLU A 261 -11.12 -2.04 14.48
CA GLU A 261 -12.10 -1.46 15.41
C GLU A 261 -11.43 -0.39 16.31
N THR A 262 -10.27 -0.72 16.88
CA THR A 262 -9.51 0.20 17.76
C THR A 262 -9.05 1.45 17.01
N LEU A 263 -8.63 1.31 15.75
CA LEU A 263 -8.21 2.42 14.90
C LEU A 263 -9.38 3.24 14.32
N HIS A 264 -10.62 2.80 14.51
CA HIS A 264 -11.82 3.39 13.91
C HIS A 264 -11.73 3.50 12.38
N ASP A 265 -10.97 2.61 11.74
CA ASP A 265 -10.84 2.52 10.29
C ASP A 265 -11.98 1.68 9.71
N ARG A 266 -13.09 2.36 9.40
CA ARG A 266 -14.32 1.72 8.92
C ARG A 266 -14.14 0.93 7.62
N LEU A 267 -13.31 1.42 6.70
CA LEU A 267 -13.10 0.75 5.42
C LEU A 267 -12.28 -0.52 5.56
N SER A 268 -11.22 -0.49 6.36
CA SER A 268 -10.45 -1.69 6.68
C SER A 268 -11.24 -2.67 7.54
N LEU A 269 -12.06 -2.17 8.47
CA LEU A 269 -12.98 -2.98 9.25
C LEU A 269 -13.99 -3.71 8.34
N ALA A 270 -14.61 -3.01 7.38
CA ALA A 270 -15.53 -3.61 6.42
C ALA A 270 -14.87 -4.75 5.63
N ARG A 271 -13.66 -4.54 5.14
CA ARG A 271 -12.91 -5.58 4.42
C ARG A 271 -12.57 -6.78 5.32
N SER A 272 -12.20 -6.53 6.58
CA SER A 272 -11.90 -7.58 7.55
C SER A 272 -13.14 -8.41 7.89
N GLU A 273 -14.31 -7.78 8.00
CA GLU A 273 -15.59 -8.46 8.18
C GLU A 273 -15.91 -9.37 6.99
N ASN A 274 -15.75 -8.89 5.76
CA ASN A 274 -15.94 -9.73 4.58
C ASN A 274 -14.97 -10.92 4.56
N ASN A 275 -13.70 -10.69 4.86
CA ASN A 275 -12.68 -11.74 4.87
C ASN A 275 -12.99 -12.81 5.93
N LEU A 276 -13.43 -12.40 7.11
CA LEU A 276 -13.86 -13.33 8.16
C LEU A 276 -15.10 -14.13 7.73
N GLY A 277 -16.07 -13.46 7.09
CA GLY A 277 -17.25 -14.14 6.54
C GLY A 277 -16.89 -15.20 5.51
N VAL A 278 -16.02 -14.85 4.53
CA VAL A 278 -15.53 -15.81 3.52
C VAL A 278 -14.76 -16.98 4.17
N LEU A 279 -13.96 -16.70 5.20
CA LEU A 279 -13.23 -17.74 5.93
C LEU A 279 -14.18 -18.72 6.62
N LEU A 280 -15.21 -18.21 7.31
CA LEU A 280 -16.23 -19.03 7.96
C LEU A 280 -16.99 -19.88 6.94
N LEU A 281 -17.31 -19.32 5.79
CA LEU A 281 -17.94 -20.04 4.70
C LEU A 281 -17.07 -21.21 4.20
N ARG A 282 -15.79 -20.99 3.99
CA ARG A 282 -14.83 -22.05 3.60
C ARG A 282 -14.60 -23.08 4.71
N ALA A 283 -14.77 -22.70 5.97
CA ALA A 283 -14.78 -23.60 7.10
C ALA A 283 -16.08 -24.45 7.20
N GLY A 284 -17.04 -24.22 6.29
CA GLY A 284 -18.30 -24.96 6.24
C GLY A 284 -19.43 -24.38 7.11
N ASP A 285 -19.30 -23.15 7.58
CA ASP A 285 -20.32 -22.48 8.39
C ASP A 285 -20.93 -21.24 7.68
N PRO A 286 -21.82 -21.45 6.70
CA PRO A 286 -22.47 -20.35 5.99
C PRO A 286 -23.44 -19.55 6.87
N LEU A 287 -23.89 -20.10 8.00
CA LEU A 287 -24.77 -19.38 8.92
C LEU A 287 -23.99 -18.34 9.73
N ALA A 288 -22.80 -18.69 10.20
CA ALA A 288 -21.92 -17.75 10.86
C ALA A 288 -21.30 -16.73 9.89
N ALA A 289 -21.10 -17.09 8.62
CA ALA A 289 -20.52 -16.21 7.60
C ALA A 289 -21.41 -15.01 7.27
N LYS A 290 -22.73 -15.25 7.13
CA LYS A 290 -23.69 -14.24 6.65
C LYS A 290 -23.66 -12.92 7.42
N PRO A 291 -23.78 -12.88 8.76
CA PRO A 291 -23.82 -11.62 9.51
C PRO A 291 -22.54 -10.78 9.36
N HIS A 292 -21.38 -11.41 9.20
CA HIS A 292 -20.13 -10.69 8.95
C HIS A 292 -20.14 -9.99 7.59
N ILE A 293 -20.60 -10.67 6.55
CA ILE A 293 -20.66 -10.08 5.21
C ILE A 293 -21.74 -8.97 5.14
N GLU A 294 -22.88 -9.13 5.81
CA GLU A 294 -23.89 -8.08 5.94
C GLU A 294 -23.35 -6.86 6.71
N ARG A 295 -22.58 -7.10 7.77
CA ARG A 295 -21.89 -6.01 8.51
C ARG A 295 -20.87 -5.28 7.64
N CYS A 296 -20.16 -5.99 6.76
CA CYS A 296 -19.26 -5.37 5.77
C CYS A 296 -20.02 -4.35 4.89
N ILE A 297 -21.15 -4.74 4.31
CA ILE A 297 -21.96 -3.86 3.46
C ILE A 297 -22.42 -2.61 4.27
N GLN A 298 -22.89 -2.83 5.48
CA GLN A 298 -23.34 -1.76 6.36
C GLN A 298 -22.21 -0.75 6.68
N LEU A 299 -21.01 -1.24 6.95
CA LEU A 299 -19.85 -0.39 7.22
C LEU A 299 -19.44 0.44 5.99
N PHE A 300 -19.53 -0.12 4.78
CA PHE A 300 -19.30 0.65 3.54
C PHE A 300 -20.38 1.72 3.35
N GLU A 301 -21.64 1.44 3.65
CA GLU A 301 -22.73 2.42 3.61
C GLU A 301 -22.53 3.55 4.62
N GLU A 302 -22.18 3.21 5.88
CA GLU A 302 -21.85 4.19 6.93
C GLU A 302 -20.66 5.08 6.56
N ALA A 303 -19.72 4.54 5.75
CA ALA A 303 -18.56 5.28 5.26
C ALA A 303 -18.85 6.09 3.98
N GLY A 304 -20.03 5.93 3.36
CA GLY A 304 -20.34 6.54 2.07
C GLY A 304 -19.50 6.00 0.91
N ALA A 305 -18.98 4.76 1.04
CA ALA A 305 -18.10 4.13 0.07
C ALA A 305 -18.83 3.07 -0.75
N GLU A 306 -18.78 3.17 -2.07
CA GLU A 306 -19.34 2.16 -2.98
C GLU A 306 -18.31 1.07 -3.35
N ALA A 307 -17.03 1.46 -3.46
CA ALA A 307 -15.96 0.53 -3.81
C ALA A 307 -15.80 -0.56 -2.74
N GLY A 308 -15.81 -1.82 -3.17
CA GLY A 308 -15.72 -3.00 -2.30
C GLY A 308 -17.07 -3.63 -1.95
N LYS A 309 -18.21 -2.93 -2.03
CA LYS A 309 -19.54 -3.53 -1.78
C LYS A 309 -19.88 -4.62 -2.80
N ALA A 310 -19.44 -4.47 -4.05
CA ALA A 310 -19.67 -5.48 -5.07
C ALA A 310 -19.12 -6.86 -4.64
N ASN A 311 -17.89 -6.89 -4.10
CA ASN A 311 -17.31 -8.13 -3.57
C ASN A 311 -18.12 -8.73 -2.41
N ALA A 312 -18.67 -7.90 -1.52
CA ALA A 312 -19.50 -8.38 -0.42
C ALA A 312 -20.82 -9.01 -0.93
N TYR A 313 -21.45 -8.44 -1.95
CA TYR A 313 -22.61 -9.07 -2.60
C TYR A 313 -22.26 -10.42 -3.23
N LEU A 314 -21.08 -10.54 -3.86
CA LEU A 314 -20.62 -11.83 -4.39
C LEU A 314 -20.36 -12.85 -3.28
N SER A 315 -19.82 -12.41 -2.14
CA SER A 315 -19.68 -13.28 -0.95
C SER A 315 -21.04 -13.71 -0.38
N LEU A 316 -22.08 -12.85 -0.40
CA LEU A 316 -23.45 -13.26 -0.04
C LEU A 316 -24.04 -14.24 -1.04
N SER A 317 -23.73 -14.12 -2.33
CA SER A 317 -24.12 -15.11 -3.35
C SER A 317 -23.52 -16.49 -3.04
N GLU A 318 -22.23 -16.54 -2.66
CA GLU A 318 -21.55 -17.76 -2.24
C GLU A 318 -22.22 -18.38 -1.00
N VAL A 319 -22.55 -17.57 0.01
CA VAL A 319 -23.31 -18.01 1.19
C VAL A 319 -24.66 -18.61 0.80
N ALA A 320 -25.39 -17.95 -0.10
CA ALA A 320 -26.70 -18.43 -0.54
C ALA A 320 -26.60 -19.75 -1.32
N LEU A 321 -25.60 -19.92 -2.20
CA LEU A 321 -25.30 -21.17 -2.89
C LEU A 321 -24.99 -22.30 -1.90
N ALA A 322 -24.15 -22.04 -0.89
CA ALA A 322 -23.83 -23.02 0.13
C ALA A 322 -25.07 -23.46 0.97
N ARG A 323 -26.10 -22.61 1.02
CA ARG A 323 -27.39 -22.88 1.66
C ARG A 323 -28.46 -23.44 0.72
N HIS A 324 -28.12 -23.67 -0.55
CA HIS A 324 -29.03 -24.06 -1.62
C HIS A 324 -30.19 -23.07 -1.89
N ASP A 325 -29.98 -21.80 -1.53
CA ASP A 325 -30.93 -20.70 -1.85
C ASP A 325 -30.55 -20.07 -3.20
N ILE A 326 -30.88 -20.78 -4.27
CA ILE A 326 -30.46 -20.39 -5.63
C ILE A 326 -31.04 -19.02 -6.06
N PRO A 327 -32.34 -18.69 -5.78
CA PRO A 327 -32.88 -17.39 -6.13
C PRO A 327 -32.14 -16.23 -5.43
N GLU A 328 -31.79 -16.40 -4.17
CA GLU A 328 -31.04 -15.42 -3.41
C GLU A 328 -29.61 -15.30 -3.95
N ALA A 329 -28.95 -16.41 -4.26
CA ALA A 329 -27.60 -16.42 -4.84
C ALA A 329 -27.55 -15.62 -6.14
N GLU A 330 -28.52 -15.87 -7.04
CA GLU A 330 -28.62 -15.15 -8.32
C GLU A 330 -28.87 -13.64 -8.11
N ARG A 331 -29.74 -13.27 -7.18
CA ARG A 331 -30.04 -11.88 -6.85
C ARG A 331 -28.79 -11.15 -6.37
N GLN A 332 -28.05 -11.75 -5.46
CA GLN A 332 -26.84 -11.17 -4.89
C GLN A 332 -25.72 -11.06 -5.92
N ALA A 333 -25.51 -12.10 -6.76
CA ALA A 333 -24.51 -12.06 -7.83
C ALA A 333 -24.81 -10.97 -8.86
N ASN A 334 -26.08 -10.79 -9.26
CA ASN A 334 -26.48 -9.73 -10.18
C ASN A 334 -26.32 -8.35 -9.57
N GLN A 335 -26.63 -8.17 -8.28
CA GLN A 335 -26.42 -6.91 -7.58
C GLN A 335 -24.92 -6.54 -7.55
N GLY A 336 -24.05 -7.51 -7.25
CA GLY A 336 -22.60 -7.34 -7.32
C GLY A 336 -22.12 -7.00 -8.72
N LEU A 337 -22.64 -7.67 -9.76
CA LEU A 337 -22.30 -7.43 -11.16
C LEU A 337 -22.65 -5.99 -11.59
N GLU A 338 -23.87 -5.56 -11.32
CA GLU A 338 -24.32 -4.22 -11.71
C GLU A 338 -23.50 -3.12 -11.01
N LEU A 339 -23.20 -3.27 -9.72
CA LEU A 339 -22.37 -2.32 -9.01
C LEU A 339 -20.93 -2.31 -9.53
N ALA A 340 -20.34 -3.48 -9.79
CA ALA A 340 -18.99 -3.59 -10.35
C ALA A 340 -18.88 -2.95 -11.75
N LYS A 341 -19.92 -3.09 -12.58
CA LYS A 341 -19.99 -2.41 -13.88
C LYS A 341 -20.05 -0.89 -13.73
N GLN A 342 -20.89 -0.38 -12.83
CA GLN A 342 -21.02 1.06 -12.57
C GLN A 342 -19.68 1.67 -12.13
N LEU A 343 -18.91 0.93 -11.33
CA LEU A 343 -17.62 1.36 -10.81
C LEU A 343 -16.44 1.05 -11.76
N SER A 344 -16.70 0.41 -12.89
CA SER A 344 -15.66 -0.06 -13.83
C SER A 344 -14.62 -1.00 -13.19
N GLU A 345 -15.04 -1.80 -12.21
CA GLU A 345 -14.23 -2.81 -11.52
C GLU A 345 -14.15 -4.10 -12.35
N HIS A 346 -13.39 -4.10 -13.45
CA HIS A 346 -13.36 -5.23 -14.41
C HIS A 346 -13.04 -6.58 -13.77
N ALA A 347 -12.16 -6.60 -12.78
CA ALA A 347 -11.82 -7.81 -12.03
C ALA A 347 -13.03 -8.36 -11.25
N THR A 348 -13.80 -7.49 -10.58
CA THR A 348 -15.01 -7.85 -9.84
C THR A 348 -16.15 -8.24 -10.80
N VAL A 349 -16.23 -7.62 -12.00
CA VAL A 349 -17.15 -8.06 -13.06
C VAL A 349 -16.87 -9.50 -13.49
N ALA A 350 -15.60 -9.87 -13.64
CA ALA A 350 -15.21 -11.25 -13.95
C ALA A 350 -15.60 -12.21 -12.82
N ASP A 351 -15.33 -11.85 -11.55
CA ASP A 351 -15.75 -12.64 -10.38
C ASP A 351 -17.27 -12.84 -10.37
N ALA A 352 -18.06 -11.79 -10.62
CA ALA A 352 -19.51 -11.85 -10.66
C ALA A 352 -20.04 -12.84 -11.73
N HIS A 353 -19.45 -12.81 -12.91
CA HIS A 353 -19.81 -13.78 -13.96
C HIS A 353 -19.44 -15.21 -13.57
N VAL A 354 -18.33 -15.46 -12.86
CA VAL A 354 -18.01 -16.79 -12.35
C VAL A 354 -19.05 -17.26 -11.31
N TRP A 355 -19.50 -16.39 -10.40
CA TRP A 355 -20.56 -16.73 -9.46
C TRP A 355 -21.90 -16.98 -10.14
N LEU A 356 -22.26 -16.22 -11.19
CA LEU A 356 -23.44 -16.48 -12.00
C LEU A 356 -23.33 -17.81 -12.78
N ALA A 357 -22.11 -18.19 -13.21
CA ALA A 357 -21.90 -19.52 -13.78
C ALA A 357 -22.15 -20.62 -12.72
N GLN A 358 -21.75 -20.45 -11.47
CA GLN A 358 -22.06 -21.39 -10.38
C GLN A 358 -23.58 -21.47 -10.09
N VAL A 359 -24.27 -20.33 -10.14
CA VAL A 359 -25.74 -20.31 -10.06
C VAL A 359 -26.38 -21.05 -11.23
N ALA A 360 -25.88 -20.86 -12.46
CA ALA A 360 -26.38 -21.57 -13.65
C ALA A 360 -26.12 -23.08 -13.55
N ILE A 361 -24.97 -23.51 -13.00
CA ILE A 361 -24.71 -24.94 -12.72
C ILE A 361 -25.77 -25.49 -11.74
N ALA A 362 -26.07 -24.75 -10.66
CA ALA A 362 -27.07 -25.17 -9.69
C ALA A 362 -28.50 -25.23 -10.24
N LYS A 363 -28.77 -24.53 -11.38
CA LYS A 363 -30.03 -24.55 -12.13
C LYS A 363 -30.05 -25.57 -13.27
N ASP A 364 -28.92 -26.22 -13.58
CA ASP A 364 -28.70 -27.08 -14.75
C ASP A 364 -28.86 -26.34 -16.12
N GLU A 365 -28.48 -25.04 -16.15
CA GLU A 365 -28.56 -24.15 -17.32
C GLU A 365 -27.22 -24.11 -18.06
N ILE A 366 -26.89 -25.16 -18.80
CA ILE A 366 -25.58 -25.38 -19.42
C ILE A 366 -25.12 -24.22 -20.32
N ASP A 367 -25.99 -23.72 -21.19
CA ASP A 367 -25.65 -22.63 -22.12
C ASP A 367 -25.33 -21.32 -21.37
N ALA A 368 -26.00 -21.08 -20.24
CA ALA A 368 -25.73 -19.91 -19.40
C ALA A 368 -24.35 -20.01 -18.71
N VAL A 369 -23.92 -21.21 -18.32
CA VAL A 369 -22.58 -21.44 -17.76
C VAL A 369 -21.49 -20.97 -18.73
N ASP A 370 -21.59 -21.42 -19.99
CA ASP A 370 -20.58 -21.09 -21.01
C ASP A 370 -20.58 -19.58 -21.33
N ALA A 371 -21.78 -18.99 -21.44
CA ALA A 371 -21.91 -17.54 -21.66
C ALA A 371 -21.26 -16.73 -20.52
N HIS A 372 -21.43 -17.15 -19.28
CA HIS A 372 -20.82 -16.46 -18.14
C HIS A 372 -19.30 -16.61 -18.07
N PHE A 373 -18.73 -17.77 -18.38
CA PHE A 373 -17.27 -17.90 -18.47
C PHE A 373 -16.67 -17.08 -19.59
N VAL A 374 -17.33 -17.00 -20.78
CA VAL A 374 -16.91 -16.12 -21.86
C VAL A 374 -16.88 -14.66 -21.39
N ALA A 375 -17.96 -14.18 -20.76
CA ALA A 375 -18.04 -12.82 -20.24
C ALA A 375 -16.99 -12.55 -19.15
N ALA A 376 -16.67 -13.53 -18.30
CA ALA A 376 -15.61 -13.40 -17.30
C ALA A 376 -14.24 -13.21 -17.96
N PHE A 377 -13.91 -13.99 -19.00
CA PHE A 377 -12.65 -13.84 -19.75
C PHE A 377 -12.57 -12.52 -20.51
N GLU A 378 -13.66 -12.04 -21.08
CA GLU A 378 -13.73 -10.73 -21.74
C GLU A 378 -13.48 -9.58 -20.75
N ALA A 379 -14.09 -9.63 -19.56
CA ALA A 379 -13.83 -8.65 -18.51
C ALA A 379 -12.36 -8.65 -18.05
N MET A 380 -11.74 -9.82 -17.94
CA MET A 380 -10.33 -9.96 -17.58
C MET A 380 -9.37 -9.47 -18.66
N ALA A 381 -9.76 -9.48 -19.95
CA ALA A 381 -8.94 -8.94 -21.01
C ALA A 381 -8.74 -7.42 -20.89
N GLN A 382 -9.67 -6.72 -20.22
CA GLN A 382 -9.57 -5.28 -19.95
C GLN A 382 -8.56 -4.95 -18.81
N GLN A 383 -8.40 -5.84 -17.85
CA GLN A 383 -7.47 -5.69 -16.74
C GLN A 383 -6.82 -7.05 -16.42
N PRO A 384 -5.69 -7.37 -17.05
CA PRO A 384 -5.03 -8.65 -16.87
C PRO A 384 -4.62 -8.91 -15.41
N ALA A 385 -5.13 -10.00 -14.83
CA ALA A 385 -4.75 -10.51 -13.52
C ALA A 385 -4.44 -12.02 -13.67
N ARG A 386 -3.16 -12.35 -13.81
CA ARG A 386 -2.70 -13.69 -14.23
C ARG A 386 -3.16 -14.82 -13.28
N GLY A 387 -3.01 -14.64 -11.97
CA GLY A 387 -3.41 -15.65 -10.99
C GLY A 387 -4.92 -15.92 -11.02
N ARG A 388 -5.74 -14.89 -11.21
CA ARG A 388 -7.20 -15.01 -11.34
C ARG A 388 -7.59 -15.69 -12.65
N ALA A 389 -6.94 -15.34 -13.76
CA ALA A 389 -7.14 -16.00 -15.04
C ALA A 389 -6.82 -17.50 -14.98
N ALA A 390 -5.70 -17.87 -14.35
CA ALA A 390 -5.33 -19.26 -14.15
C ALA A 390 -6.42 -20.04 -13.41
N ARG A 391 -6.93 -19.47 -12.31
CA ARG A 391 -8.01 -20.08 -11.53
C ARG A 391 -9.30 -20.27 -12.35
N TYR A 392 -9.73 -19.27 -13.11
CA TYR A 392 -10.96 -19.37 -13.89
C TYR A 392 -10.85 -20.34 -15.06
N HIS A 393 -9.70 -20.38 -15.71
CA HIS A 393 -9.44 -21.39 -16.72
C HIS A 393 -9.44 -22.81 -16.13
N ALA A 394 -8.87 -23.02 -14.93
CA ALA A 394 -8.91 -24.30 -14.26
C ALA A 394 -10.36 -24.70 -13.90
N MET A 395 -11.12 -23.81 -13.27
CA MET A 395 -12.53 -24.06 -12.91
C MET A 395 -13.37 -24.42 -14.15
N TYR A 396 -13.21 -23.66 -15.24
CA TYR A 396 -13.97 -23.94 -16.46
C TYR A 396 -13.54 -25.26 -17.11
N ALA A 397 -12.26 -25.59 -17.06
CA ALA A 397 -11.75 -26.87 -17.56
C ALA A 397 -12.37 -28.07 -16.80
N GLU A 398 -12.47 -27.99 -15.47
CA GLU A 398 -13.14 -29.03 -14.67
C GLU A 398 -14.62 -29.24 -15.07
N ILE A 399 -15.34 -28.14 -15.33
CA ILE A 399 -16.73 -28.20 -15.78
C ILE A 399 -16.83 -28.84 -17.17
N LEU A 400 -15.95 -28.48 -18.10
CA LEU A 400 -15.93 -29.04 -19.46
C LEU A 400 -15.54 -30.52 -19.44
N GLU A 401 -14.58 -30.91 -18.59
CA GLU A 401 -14.19 -32.32 -18.39
C GLU A 401 -15.37 -33.15 -17.87
N ALA A 402 -16.08 -32.64 -16.85
CA ALA A 402 -17.27 -33.29 -16.30
C ALA A 402 -18.38 -33.48 -17.34
N ARG A 403 -18.45 -32.60 -18.36
CA ARG A 403 -19.39 -32.71 -19.50
C ARG A 403 -18.87 -33.60 -20.64
N GLY A 404 -17.64 -34.11 -20.56
CA GLY A 404 -16.97 -34.92 -21.57
C GLY A 404 -16.36 -34.14 -22.75
N ASP A 405 -16.32 -32.81 -22.69
CA ASP A 405 -15.58 -31.99 -23.68
C ASP A 405 -14.09 -31.88 -23.30
N ILE A 406 -13.39 -33.00 -23.46
CA ILE A 406 -11.98 -33.11 -23.13
C ILE A 406 -11.10 -32.18 -23.96
N VAL A 407 -11.49 -31.88 -25.19
CA VAL A 407 -10.71 -31.00 -26.11
C VAL A 407 -10.73 -29.56 -25.58
N ALA A 408 -11.89 -29.03 -25.25
CA ALA A 408 -12.02 -27.71 -24.68
C ALA A 408 -11.40 -27.64 -23.27
N ALA A 409 -11.62 -28.65 -22.41
CA ALA A 409 -11.00 -28.75 -21.11
C ALA A 409 -9.46 -28.64 -21.17
N ASN A 410 -8.81 -29.43 -22.05
CA ASN A 410 -7.37 -29.35 -22.25
C ASN A 410 -6.87 -27.99 -22.75
N ARG A 411 -7.66 -27.28 -23.56
CA ARG A 411 -7.33 -25.92 -24.00
C ARG A 411 -7.29 -24.95 -22.80
N HIS A 412 -8.30 -25.03 -21.94
CA HIS A 412 -8.37 -24.19 -20.74
C HIS A 412 -7.31 -24.56 -19.70
N LEU A 413 -6.98 -25.85 -19.51
CA LEU A 413 -5.87 -26.25 -18.63
C LEU A 413 -4.52 -25.71 -19.11
N LYS A 414 -4.27 -25.72 -20.44
CA LYS A 414 -3.07 -25.09 -21.01
C LYS A 414 -3.05 -23.58 -20.76
N ALA A 415 -4.19 -22.91 -20.92
CA ALA A 415 -4.30 -21.49 -20.64
C ALA A 415 -4.07 -21.16 -19.16
N ALA A 416 -4.58 -21.99 -18.24
CA ALA A 416 -4.32 -21.89 -16.82
C ALA A 416 -2.82 -22.02 -16.50
N LEU A 417 -2.14 -23.00 -17.11
CA LEU A 417 -0.71 -23.23 -16.92
C LEU A 417 0.14 -22.05 -17.44
N VAL A 418 -0.22 -21.50 -18.61
CA VAL A 418 0.46 -20.32 -19.17
C VAL A 418 0.25 -19.09 -18.28
N ALA A 419 -0.96 -18.91 -17.75
CA ALA A 419 -1.25 -17.79 -16.85
C ALA A 419 -0.52 -17.93 -15.49
N SER A 420 -0.34 -19.14 -14.94
CA SER A 420 0.32 -19.38 -13.67
C SER A 420 1.86 -19.32 -13.72
N ARG A 421 2.48 -19.53 -14.89
CA ARG A 421 3.95 -19.58 -15.06
C ARG A 421 4.40 -18.72 -16.24
N PRO A 422 4.82 -17.47 -16.02
CA PRO A 422 5.44 -16.66 -17.08
C PRO A 422 6.72 -17.35 -17.58
N GLY A 423 6.79 -17.59 -18.89
CA GLY A 423 7.91 -18.26 -19.55
C GLY A 423 7.61 -19.69 -20.07
N VAL A 424 6.45 -20.26 -19.74
CA VAL A 424 6.05 -21.60 -20.30
C VAL A 424 5.49 -21.49 -21.71
N SER A 425 5.02 -20.31 -22.15
CA SER A 425 4.56 -20.08 -23.53
C SER A 425 5.63 -20.42 -24.57
N ASP A 426 6.89 -20.02 -24.33
CA ASP A 426 7.98 -20.25 -25.27
C ASP A 426 8.35 -21.75 -25.44
N VAL A 427 8.08 -22.57 -24.42
CA VAL A 427 8.34 -24.01 -24.45
C VAL A 427 7.22 -24.79 -25.16
N LEU A 428 5.99 -24.31 -25.12
CA LEU A 428 4.85 -24.95 -25.76
C LEU A 428 4.77 -24.61 -27.24
N ASP A 429 5.10 -23.38 -27.63
CA ASP A 429 5.13 -22.95 -29.05
C ASP A 429 6.30 -23.60 -29.83
N THR A 430 7.44 -23.81 -29.20
CA THR A 430 8.59 -24.52 -29.83
C THR A 430 8.31 -26.01 -30.07
N ARG A 431 7.44 -26.67 -29.30
CA ARG A 431 7.05 -28.06 -29.53
C ARG A 431 5.95 -28.21 -30.60
N ALA A 432 5.11 -27.21 -30.79
CA ALA A 432 4.10 -27.20 -31.86
C ALA A 432 4.70 -26.91 -33.24
N ALA A 433 5.87 -26.25 -33.30
CA ALA A 433 6.59 -25.98 -34.54
C ALA A 433 7.51 -27.13 -35.01
N THR A 434 7.68 -28.16 -34.17
CA THR A 434 8.58 -29.33 -34.46
C THR A 434 7.82 -30.66 -34.58
N ALA A 435 6.49 -30.65 -34.53
CA ALA A 435 5.60 -31.78 -34.76
C ALA A 435 4.74 -31.54 -36.02
#